data_1076431969523aa143ff5232139c9560
#
_entry.id   1076431969523aa143ff5232139c9560
#
_cell.length_a   1.000
_cell.length_b   1.000
_cell.length_c   1.000
_cell.angle_alpha   90.00
_cell.angle_beta   90.00
_cell.angle_gamma   90.00
#
_symmetry.space_group_name_H-M   'P 1'
#
loop_
_entity.id
_entity.type
_entity.pdbx_description
1 polymer ?
#
loop_
_entity_poly.entity_id
_entity_poly.type
_entity_poly.pdbx_seq_one_letter_code
_entity_poly.pdbx_strand_id
1 'polypeptide(L)'
;MANDLISRREVLSGAVGAIAGLAATKLGLDAAEPSAKRIPIGLQLYSVRQDCQKDLPRVLEAVAKMGYEGVEFAGYYGRSAKELRKLLDQNGLRCCGTHTGLNTLQGDALAGTIEFNQTLGNPYLIVPWMPHEKLASVEACKKTAQVFNELAEKVKEKGMYVGYHAHAGDFQKVGDQTAWDLFFSFCSPEVVMQMDVGNCLAGGGDPYASLEKFPGRSKTIHLKEHGGPAGACIGEGQVDWKRVFQLCETTGGTQWYIVEQEAYGQRSPLQAVQRCLENLKKMGK
;
A
#
# COMPACT_ATOMS: atom_id res chain seq x y z
N MET A 1 -41.43 63.42 -10.13
CA MET A 1 -41.63 64.27 -8.95
C MET A 1 -40.71 63.64 -7.89
N ALA A 2 -39.58 64.21 -7.79
CA ALA A 2 -39.09 65.16 -6.79
C ALA A 2 -38.68 64.39 -5.53
N ASN A 3 -37.34 64.19 -5.33
CA ASN A 3 -36.47 65.06 -4.52
C ASN A 3 -36.69 64.84 -3.02
N ASP A 4 -35.72 64.75 -2.12
CA ASP A 4 -34.37 65.35 -1.94
C ASP A 4 -33.66 64.50 -0.85
N LEU A 5 -32.42 64.17 -0.93
CA LEU A 5 -31.16 64.83 -0.51
C LEU A 5 -31.21 65.68 0.79
N ILE A 6 -30.30 65.43 1.70
CA ILE A 6 -29.48 66.36 2.50
C ILE A 6 -28.91 65.59 3.68
N SER A 7 -27.63 65.27 3.84
CA SER A 7 -26.36 65.98 3.98
C SER A 7 -26.03 66.49 5.39
N ARG A 8 -24.93 65.98 5.88
CA ARG A 8 -23.83 66.65 6.64
C ARG A 8 -23.90 67.03 8.12
N ARG A 9 -22.90 66.51 8.80
CA ARG A 9 -21.82 67.23 9.55
C ARG A 9 -22.07 67.57 11.01
N GLU A 10 -21.07 67.06 11.77
CA GLU A 10 -20.27 67.70 12.86
C GLU A 10 -20.99 68.00 14.18
N VAL A 11 -20.34 67.55 15.30
CA VAL A 11 -19.37 68.35 16.03
C VAL A 11 -18.77 67.57 17.22
N LEU A 12 -17.49 67.73 17.37
CA LEU A 12 -16.54 67.43 18.42
C LEU A 12 -16.96 67.77 19.87
N SER A 13 -16.43 66.92 20.79
CA SER A 13 -15.56 67.28 21.93
C SER A 13 -15.79 66.29 23.08
N GLY A 14 -14.81 65.50 23.50
CA GLY A 14 -13.71 65.83 24.34
C GLY A 14 -13.89 65.26 25.74
N ALA A 15 -13.12 64.28 26.15
CA ALA A 15 -12.46 64.23 27.46
C ALA A 15 -11.70 62.91 27.70
N VAL A 16 -10.46 63.07 27.84
CA VAL A 16 -9.36 62.48 28.64
C VAL A 16 -9.78 61.38 29.64
N GLY A 17 -9.06 60.25 29.58
CA GLY A 17 -8.52 59.58 30.76
C GLY A 17 -8.88 58.11 30.93
N ALA A 18 -8.00 57.21 30.64
CA ALA A 18 -7.40 56.23 31.55
C ALA A 18 -6.75 55.08 30.74
N ILE A 19 -5.46 55.03 30.81
CA ILE A 19 -4.65 53.91 30.29
C ILE A 19 -4.86 52.73 31.26
N ALA A 20 -5.53 51.70 30.79
CA ALA A 20 -5.47 50.37 31.41
C ALA A 20 -4.88 49.40 30.38
N GLY A 21 -3.62 48.98 30.63
CA GLY A 21 -2.90 48.03 29.84
C GLY A 21 -3.63 46.66 29.89
N LEU A 22 -4.21 46.25 28.79
CA LEU A 22 -4.56 44.86 28.57
C LEU A 22 -3.33 44.15 27.99
N ALA A 23 -2.68 43.34 28.83
CA ALA A 23 -1.76 42.31 28.38
C ALA A 23 -2.51 41.32 27.52
N ALA A 24 -2.34 41.39 26.19
CA ALA A 24 -2.78 40.37 25.30
C ALA A 24 -1.95 39.10 25.51
N THR A 25 -2.44 38.18 26.32
CA THR A 25 -1.95 36.81 26.34
C THR A 25 -2.28 36.21 24.98
N LYS A 26 -1.24 36.07 24.15
CA LYS A 26 -1.29 35.21 22.97
C LYS A 26 -1.53 33.77 23.47
N LEU A 27 -2.75 33.33 23.53
CA LEU A 27 -3.10 31.90 23.49
C LEU A 27 -2.62 31.40 22.14
N GLY A 28 -1.43 30.82 22.11
CA GLY A 28 -0.96 29.99 21.02
C GLY A 28 -1.90 28.78 20.93
N LEU A 29 -2.88 28.85 20.06
CA LEU A 29 -3.52 27.65 19.53
C LEU A 29 -2.44 26.98 18.68
N ASP A 30 -1.62 26.11 19.31
CA ASP A 30 -0.93 25.08 18.57
C ASP A 30 -2.01 24.24 17.89
N ALA A 31 -2.29 24.54 16.63
CA ALA A 31 -3.01 23.64 15.77
C ALA A 31 -2.15 22.37 15.72
N ALA A 32 -2.56 21.34 16.48
CA ALA A 32 -1.96 20.03 16.37
C ALA A 32 -2.00 19.64 14.89
N GLU A 33 -0.84 19.54 14.26
CA GLU A 33 -0.72 18.95 12.93
C GLU A 33 -1.51 17.64 12.96
N PRO A 34 -2.38 17.39 11.96
CA PRO A 34 -3.13 16.14 11.92
C PRO A 34 -2.12 15.00 11.96
N SER A 35 -2.09 14.23 13.04
CA SER A 35 -1.18 13.11 13.20
C SER A 35 -1.32 12.22 11.96
N ALA A 36 -0.26 12.10 11.16
CA ALA A 36 -0.27 11.28 9.98
C ALA A 36 -0.79 9.89 10.37
N LYS A 37 -1.86 9.44 9.70
CA LYS A 37 -2.51 8.17 10.02
C LYS A 37 -1.47 7.06 9.88
N ARG A 38 -1.14 6.38 10.99
CA ARG A 38 -0.20 5.26 10.96
C ARG A 38 -0.65 4.19 9.98
N ILE A 39 0.22 3.82 9.06
CA ILE A 39 -0.02 2.75 8.11
C ILE A 39 0.25 1.41 8.80
N PRO A 40 -0.72 0.47 8.83
CA PRO A 40 -0.55 -0.83 9.44
C PRO A 40 0.42 -1.71 8.66
N ILE A 41 1.07 -2.65 9.36
CA ILE A 41 2.06 -3.56 8.80
C ILE A 41 1.47 -4.98 8.68
N GLY A 42 1.47 -5.50 7.46
CA GLY A 42 1.13 -6.88 7.13
C GLY A 42 2.34 -7.71 6.74
N LEU A 43 2.14 -9.02 6.67
CA LEU A 43 3.13 -9.98 6.18
C LEU A 43 2.59 -10.71 4.94
N GLN A 44 3.36 -10.71 3.84
CA GLN A 44 3.11 -11.60 2.73
C GLN A 44 3.48 -13.03 3.13
N LEU A 45 2.50 -13.95 3.17
CA LEU A 45 2.69 -15.32 3.67
C LEU A 45 3.59 -16.18 2.78
N TYR A 46 3.89 -15.73 1.55
CA TYR A 46 4.91 -16.37 0.73
C TYR A 46 6.29 -16.37 1.40
N SER A 47 6.55 -15.38 2.23
CA SER A 47 7.76 -15.26 3.06
C SER A 47 7.96 -16.44 4.01
N VAL A 48 6.89 -17.10 4.42
CA VAL A 48 6.87 -18.24 5.35
C VAL A 48 6.08 -19.42 4.78
N ARG A 49 6.03 -19.52 3.43
CA ARG A 49 5.17 -20.47 2.70
C ARG A 49 5.34 -21.93 3.10
N GLN A 50 6.58 -22.35 3.39
CA GLN A 50 6.84 -23.72 3.80
C GLN A 50 6.31 -24.02 5.22
N ASP A 51 6.37 -23.05 6.12
CA ASP A 51 5.82 -23.16 7.45
C ASP A 51 4.28 -23.14 7.40
N CYS A 52 3.69 -22.27 6.55
CA CYS A 52 2.25 -22.24 6.29
C CYS A 52 1.72 -23.56 5.72
N GLN A 53 2.48 -24.20 4.81
CA GLN A 53 2.09 -25.49 4.25
C GLN A 53 2.05 -26.60 5.30
N LYS A 54 2.91 -26.52 6.31
CA LYS A 54 2.96 -27.49 7.42
C LYS A 54 1.88 -27.23 8.45
N ASP A 55 1.75 -25.97 8.90
CA ASP A 55 0.82 -25.60 9.98
C ASP A 55 0.45 -24.12 9.91
N LEU A 56 -0.50 -23.78 9.04
CA LEU A 56 -0.98 -22.40 8.89
C LEU A 56 -1.52 -21.78 10.19
N PRO A 57 -2.34 -22.48 11.03
CA PRO A 57 -2.82 -21.93 12.30
C PRO A 57 -1.68 -21.45 13.20
N ARG A 58 -0.65 -22.27 13.37
CA ARG A 58 0.51 -21.95 14.19
C ARG A 58 1.33 -20.78 13.62
N VAL A 59 1.44 -20.68 12.31
CA VAL A 59 2.11 -19.54 11.65
C VAL A 59 1.34 -18.26 11.90
N LEU A 60 0.01 -18.24 11.72
CA LEU A 60 -0.82 -17.06 11.97
C LEU A 60 -0.74 -16.60 13.43
N GLU A 61 -0.76 -17.55 14.38
CA GLU A 61 -0.54 -17.24 15.80
C GLU A 61 0.84 -16.61 16.04
N ALA A 62 1.90 -17.17 15.45
CA ALA A 62 3.25 -16.63 15.59
C ALA A 62 3.37 -15.22 14.98
N VAL A 63 2.81 -14.99 13.79
CA VAL A 63 2.80 -13.69 13.10
C VAL A 63 2.06 -12.63 13.93
N ALA A 64 0.92 -12.97 14.51
CA ALA A 64 0.18 -12.09 15.41
C ALA A 64 0.99 -11.75 16.68
N LYS A 65 1.63 -12.76 17.31
CA LYS A 65 2.50 -12.56 18.49
C LYS A 65 3.71 -11.68 18.22
N MET A 66 4.26 -11.68 17.01
CA MET A 66 5.33 -10.75 16.59
C MET A 66 4.82 -9.30 16.57
N GLY A 67 3.51 -9.11 16.32
CA GLY A 67 2.86 -7.80 16.25
C GLY A 67 2.57 -7.32 14.84
N TYR A 68 2.53 -8.20 13.85
CA TYR A 68 1.92 -7.91 12.57
C TYR A 68 0.41 -7.69 12.73
N GLU A 69 -0.16 -6.78 11.94
CA GLU A 69 -1.59 -6.42 12.03
C GLU A 69 -2.45 -7.10 10.96
N GLY A 70 -1.80 -7.65 9.95
CA GLY A 70 -2.48 -8.36 8.88
C GLY A 70 -1.57 -9.32 8.15
N VAL A 71 -2.18 -10.08 7.25
CA VAL A 71 -1.47 -10.98 6.34
C VAL A 71 -2.02 -10.83 4.92
N GLU A 72 -1.14 -10.97 3.95
CA GLU A 72 -1.49 -11.15 2.55
C GLU A 72 -1.31 -12.63 2.20
N PHE A 73 -2.36 -13.24 1.66
CA PHE A 73 -2.31 -14.66 1.29
C PHE A 73 -1.66 -14.89 -0.08
N ALA A 74 -0.73 -15.84 -0.14
CA ALA A 74 -0.15 -16.37 -1.38
C ALA A 74 -0.71 -17.77 -1.70
N GLY A 75 -2.03 -17.89 -1.66
CA GLY A 75 -2.76 -19.15 -1.73
C GLY A 75 -3.47 -19.47 -0.41
N TYR A 76 -4.43 -20.37 -0.47
CA TYR A 76 -5.37 -20.60 0.63
C TYR A 76 -5.12 -21.92 1.41
N TYR A 77 -4.08 -22.64 1.07
CA TYR A 77 -3.64 -23.87 1.79
C TYR A 77 -4.74 -24.93 1.93
N GLY A 78 -5.62 -25.05 0.92
CA GLY A 78 -6.74 -26.00 0.90
C GLY A 78 -7.88 -25.67 1.87
N ARG A 79 -7.94 -24.45 2.40
CA ARG A 79 -8.96 -24.02 3.37
C ARG A 79 -10.03 -23.17 2.71
N SER A 80 -11.25 -23.26 3.21
CA SER A 80 -12.35 -22.38 2.83
C SER A 80 -12.15 -20.97 3.39
N ALA A 81 -12.83 -19.99 2.77
CA ALA A 81 -12.81 -18.59 3.23
C ALA A 81 -13.28 -18.44 4.69
N LYS A 82 -14.31 -19.22 5.09
CA LYS A 82 -14.83 -19.21 6.48
C LYS A 82 -13.80 -19.71 7.48
N GLU A 83 -13.06 -20.77 7.16
CA GLU A 83 -11.99 -21.29 8.02
C GLU A 83 -10.85 -20.28 8.16
N LEU A 84 -10.42 -19.68 7.04
CA LEU A 84 -9.38 -18.64 7.05
C LEU A 84 -9.84 -17.40 7.83
N ARG A 85 -11.07 -16.93 7.62
CA ARG A 85 -11.63 -15.81 8.39
C ARG A 85 -11.62 -16.09 9.88
N LYS A 86 -12.06 -17.30 10.30
CA LYS A 86 -12.04 -17.70 11.71
C LYS A 86 -10.62 -17.68 12.28
N LEU A 87 -9.64 -18.18 11.54
CA LEU A 87 -8.24 -18.17 11.99
C LEU A 87 -7.70 -16.75 12.15
N LEU A 88 -8.04 -15.84 11.22
CA LEU A 88 -7.65 -14.44 11.33
C LEU A 88 -8.30 -13.77 12.55
N ASP A 89 -9.61 -13.98 12.75
CA ASP A 89 -10.34 -13.43 13.91
C ASP A 89 -9.77 -13.91 15.25
N GLN A 90 -9.43 -15.20 15.37
CA GLN A 90 -8.84 -15.78 16.57
C GLN A 90 -7.48 -15.15 16.92
N ASN A 91 -6.77 -14.64 15.94
CA ASN A 91 -5.45 -14.04 16.10
C ASN A 91 -5.46 -12.49 16.03
N GLY A 92 -6.63 -11.87 15.85
CA GLY A 92 -6.74 -10.41 15.69
C GLY A 92 -6.07 -9.88 14.43
N LEU A 93 -5.88 -10.74 13.41
CA LEU A 93 -5.26 -10.37 12.14
C LEU A 93 -6.32 -9.95 11.11
N ARG A 94 -5.95 -9.00 10.25
CA ARG A 94 -6.74 -8.61 9.07
C ARG A 94 -6.18 -9.27 7.82
N CYS A 95 -7.02 -9.49 6.81
CA CYS A 95 -6.55 -9.79 5.47
C CYS A 95 -6.20 -8.46 4.78
N CYS A 96 -4.94 -8.22 4.48
CA CYS A 96 -4.47 -7.00 3.84
C CYS A 96 -4.25 -7.14 2.32
N GLY A 97 -4.50 -8.32 1.77
CA GLY A 97 -4.40 -8.62 0.35
C GLY A 97 -4.46 -10.13 0.10
N THR A 98 -4.68 -10.48 -1.15
CA THR A 98 -4.48 -11.85 -1.63
C THR A 98 -3.79 -11.83 -2.99
N HIS A 99 -2.76 -12.63 -3.14
CA HIS A 99 -2.18 -12.93 -4.45
C HIS A 99 -3.12 -13.88 -5.19
N THR A 100 -3.78 -13.35 -6.19
CA THR A 100 -4.89 -13.98 -6.92
C THR A 100 -4.52 -14.13 -8.38
N GLY A 101 -4.55 -15.35 -8.91
CA GLY A 101 -4.20 -15.61 -10.31
C GLY A 101 -5.16 -14.90 -11.29
N LEU A 102 -4.62 -14.30 -12.34
CA LEU A 102 -5.43 -13.56 -13.33
C LEU A 102 -6.54 -14.43 -13.93
N ASN A 103 -6.31 -15.73 -14.08
CA ASN A 103 -7.30 -16.69 -14.59
C ASN A 103 -8.52 -16.83 -13.67
N THR A 104 -8.38 -16.64 -12.37
CA THR A 104 -9.50 -16.70 -11.40
C THR A 104 -10.28 -15.39 -11.30
N LEU A 105 -9.78 -14.35 -11.93
CA LEU A 105 -10.44 -13.04 -12.06
C LEU A 105 -11.22 -12.88 -13.38
N GLN A 106 -11.28 -13.94 -14.21
CA GLN A 106 -11.91 -13.88 -15.53
C GLN A 106 -13.06 -14.87 -15.64
N GLY A 107 -14.03 -14.57 -16.55
CA GLY A 107 -15.16 -15.43 -16.82
C GLY A 107 -15.98 -15.77 -15.57
N ASP A 108 -16.44 -17.00 -15.50
CA ASP A 108 -17.30 -17.50 -14.42
C ASP A 108 -16.59 -17.61 -13.06
N ALA A 109 -15.25 -17.67 -13.06
CA ALA A 109 -14.47 -17.79 -11.83
C ALA A 109 -14.47 -16.50 -10.99
N LEU A 110 -14.69 -15.33 -11.60
CA LEU A 110 -14.65 -14.03 -10.93
C LEU A 110 -15.64 -13.94 -9.76
N ALA A 111 -16.87 -14.41 -9.96
CA ALA A 111 -17.91 -14.34 -8.92
C ALA A 111 -17.49 -15.10 -7.64
N GLY A 112 -16.99 -16.33 -7.80
CA GLY A 112 -16.50 -17.14 -6.69
C GLY A 112 -15.26 -16.52 -6.00
N THR A 113 -14.37 -15.92 -6.80
CA THR A 113 -13.19 -15.21 -6.25
C THR A 113 -13.60 -13.99 -5.41
N ILE A 114 -14.57 -13.22 -5.86
CA ILE A 114 -15.13 -12.08 -5.12
C ILE A 114 -15.77 -12.56 -3.82
N GLU A 115 -16.66 -13.54 -3.86
CA GLU A 115 -17.35 -14.07 -2.67
C GLU A 115 -16.37 -14.60 -1.62
N PHE A 116 -15.35 -15.35 -2.07
CA PHE A 116 -14.29 -15.87 -1.22
C PHE A 116 -13.58 -14.72 -0.47
N ASN A 117 -13.17 -13.70 -1.21
CA ASN A 117 -12.41 -12.58 -0.67
C ASN A 117 -13.26 -11.63 0.19
N GLN A 118 -14.54 -11.44 -0.13
CA GLN A 118 -15.48 -10.74 0.74
C GLN A 118 -15.66 -11.44 2.08
N THR A 119 -15.81 -12.78 2.08
CA THR A 119 -15.86 -13.59 3.30
C THR A 119 -14.57 -13.46 4.12
N LEU A 120 -13.43 -13.36 3.45
CA LEU A 120 -12.13 -13.17 4.08
C LEU A 120 -11.94 -11.76 4.65
N GLY A 121 -12.77 -10.80 4.21
CA GLY A 121 -12.63 -9.37 4.55
C GLY A 121 -11.48 -8.70 3.80
N ASN A 122 -11.12 -9.23 2.63
CA ASN A 122 -10.05 -8.72 1.77
C ASN A 122 -10.59 -7.79 0.68
N PRO A 123 -10.14 -6.53 0.60
CA PRO A 123 -10.49 -5.65 -0.51
C PRO A 123 -9.51 -5.70 -1.69
N TYR A 124 -8.33 -6.34 -1.57
CA TYR A 124 -7.27 -6.27 -2.58
C TYR A 124 -7.01 -7.61 -3.26
N LEU A 125 -7.39 -7.69 -4.54
CA LEU A 125 -7.14 -8.83 -5.43
C LEU A 125 -5.90 -8.51 -6.27
N ILE A 126 -4.75 -8.95 -5.85
CA ILE A 126 -3.48 -8.62 -6.49
C ILE A 126 -3.02 -9.80 -7.36
N VAL A 127 -2.86 -9.55 -8.64
CA VAL A 127 -2.25 -10.53 -9.55
C VAL A 127 -0.75 -10.58 -9.25
N PRO A 128 -0.22 -11.73 -8.78
CA PRO A 128 1.17 -11.80 -8.33
C PRO A 128 2.16 -11.89 -9.48
N TRP A 129 1.75 -12.39 -10.61
CA TRP A 129 2.64 -12.64 -11.74
C TRP A 129 1.84 -12.79 -13.03
N MET A 130 2.46 -12.41 -14.14
CA MET A 130 1.96 -12.62 -15.49
C MET A 130 3.09 -13.14 -16.41
N PRO A 131 2.78 -13.94 -17.45
CA PRO A 131 3.75 -14.28 -18.47
C PRO A 131 4.36 -13.02 -19.10
N HIS A 132 5.68 -13.06 -19.38
CA HIS A 132 6.44 -11.92 -19.90
C HIS A 132 5.82 -11.32 -21.18
N GLU A 133 5.22 -12.14 -22.04
CA GLU A 133 4.56 -11.73 -23.29
C GLU A 133 3.43 -10.71 -23.07
N LYS A 134 2.86 -10.69 -21.87
CA LYS A 134 1.79 -9.74 -21.49
C LYS A 134 2.28 -8.31 -21.39
N LEU A 135 3.57 -8.09 -21.20
CA LEU A 135 4.20 -6.77 -21.03
C LEU A 135 5.37 -6.54 -22.00
N ALA A 136 5.61 -7.41 -22.97
CA ALA A 136 6.79 -7.40 -23.84
C ALA A 136 6.78 -6.31 -24.93
N SER A 137 5.69 -5.61 -25.14
CA SER A 137 5.55 -4.54 -26.14
C SER A 137 4.52 -3.50 -25.70
N VAL A 138 4.54 -2.33 -26.34
CA VAL A 138 3.54 -1.27 -26.13
C VAL A 138 2.12 -1.81 -26.30
N GLU A 139 1.88 -2.58 -27.36
CA GLU A 139 0.56 -3.15 -27.66
C GLU A 139 0.16 -4.22 -26.63
N ALA A 140 1.10 -5.06 -26.19
CA ALA A 140 0.85 -6.04 -25.14
C ALA A 140 0.50 -5.36 -23.81
N CYS A 141 1.24 -4.32 -23.40
CA CYS A 141 0.94 -3.53 -22.21
C CYS A 141 -0.45 -2.90 -22.28
N LYS A 142 -0.82 -2.32 -23.42
CA LYS A 142 -2.13 -1.69 -23.67
C LYS A 142 -3.26 -2.70 -23.54
N LYS A 143 -3.13 -3.84 -24.20
CA LYS A 143 -4.12 -4.93 -24.15
C LYS A 143 -4.27 -5.49 -22.74
N THR A 144 -3.16 -5.67 -22.03
CA THR A 144 -3.18 -6.17 -20.65
C THR A 144 -3.79 -5.14 -19.70
N ALA A 145 -3.46 -3.87 -19.84
CA ALA A 145 -4.04 -2.79 -19.05
C ALA A 145 -5.55 -2.68 -19.26
N GLN A 146 -6.06 -2.88 -20.49
CA GLN A 146 -7.50 -2.91 -20.75
C GLN A 146 -8.19 -4.00 -19.92
N VAL A 147 -7.61 -5.21 -19.83
CA VAL A 147 -8.15 -6.30 -18.99
C VAL A 147 -8.22 -5.88 -17.52
N PHE A 148 -7.17 -5.25 -17.00
CA PHE A 148 -7.16 -4.77 -15.61
C PHE A 148 -8.18 -3.63 -15.37
N ASN A 149 -8.35 -2.73 -16.33
CA ASN A 149 -9.35 -1.66 -16.26
C ASN A 149 -10.77 -2.23 -16.20
N GLU A 150 -11.09 -3.20 -17.06
CA GLU A 150 -12.40 -3.87 -17.05
C GLU A 150 -12.63 -4.64 -15.74
N LEU A 151 -11.59 -5.28 -15.18
CA LEU A 151 -11.67 -5.94 -13.89
C LEU A 151 -11.86 -4.94 -12.75
N ALA A 152 -11.14 -3.80 -12.77
CA ALA A 152 -11.27 -2.76 -11.76
C ALA A 152 -12.70 -2.24 -11.66
N GLU A 153 -13.36 -1.98 -12.80
CA GLU A 153 -14.76 -1.56 -12.82
C GLU A 153 -15.70 -2.62 -12.22
N LYS A 154 -15.51 -3.91 -12.57
CA LYS A 154 -16.34 -5.00 -12.03
C LYS A 154 -16.20 -5.20 -10.53
N VAL A 155 -14.97 -5.12 -9.99
CA VAL A 155 -14.74 -5.36 -8.56
C VAL A 155 -15.03 -4.13 -7.70
N LYS A 156 -14.96 -2.92 -8.27
CA LYS A 156 -15.25 -1.64 -7.61
C LYS A 156 -16.67 -1.61 -7.03
N GLU A 157 -17.65 -2.13 -7.75
CA GLU A 157 -19.04 -2.23 -7.27
C GLU A 157 -19.19 -3.10 -6.01
N LYS A 158 -18.21 -3.96 -5.75
CA LYS A 158 -18.12 -4.82 -4.57
C LYS A 158 -17.23 -4.24 -3.47
N GLY A 159 -16.79 -2.98 -3.61
CA GLY A 159 -15.87 -2.33 -2.67
C GLY A 159 -14.46 -2.90 -2.71
N MET A 160 -14.07 -3.52 -3.82
CA MET A 160 -12.77 -4.20 -3.98
C MET A 160 -11.91 -3.50 -5.03
N TYR A 161 -10.64 -3.85 -5.02
CA TYR A 161 -9.63 -3.38 -5.96
C TYR A 161 -8.93 -4.56 -6.62
N VAL A 162 -8.58 -4.41 -7.88
CA VAL A 162 -7.64 -5.29 -8.58
C VAL A 162 -6.31 -4.59 -8.74
N GLY A 163 -5.21 -5.32 -8.67
CA GLY A 163 -3.87 -4.76 -8.84
C GLY A 163 -2.88 -5.76 -9.41
N TYR A 164 -1.67 -5.27 -9.64
CA TYR A 164 -0.54 -6.07 -10.10
C TYR A 164 0.66 -5.85 -9.18
N HIS A 165 1.32 -6.94 -8.81
CA HIS A 165 2.52 -6.98 -7.97
C HIS A 165 3.78 -6.98 -8.82
N ALA A 166 4.76 -6.17 -8.43
CA ALA A 166 6.00 -5.97 -9.17
C ALA A 166 7.01 -7.13 -9.01
N HIS A 167 7.54 -7.59 -10.14
CA HIS A 167 8.72 -8.46 -10.18
C HIS A 167 9.87 -7.81 -10.98
N ALA A 168 11.09 -8.25 -10.76
CA ALA A 168 12.28 -7.69 -11.40
C ALA A 168 12.18 -7.64 -12.94
N GLY A 169 11.56 -8.67 -13.55
CA GLY A 169 11.34 -8.71 -15.00
C GLY A 169 10.46 -7.61 -15.57
N ASP A 170 9.60 -7.00 -14.75
CA ASP A 170 8.66 -5.96 -15.17
C ASP A 170 9.35 -4.60 -15.43
N PHE A 171 10.60 -4.45 -14.95
CA PHE A 171 11.39 -3.22 -15.13
C PHE A 171 12.31 -3.25 -16.36
N GLN A 172 12.22 -4.28 -17.19
CA GLN A 172 12.89 -4.30 -18.48
C GLN A 172 12.32 -3.22 -19.41
N LYS A 173 13.18 -2.69 -20.29
CA LYS A 173 12.80 -1.63 -21.21
C LYS A 173 11.92 -2.13 -22.35
N VAL A 174 10.86 -1.37 -22.60
CA VAL A 174 10.00 -1.45 -23.78
C VAL A 174 9.99 -0.05 -24.41
N GLY A 175 10.81 0.17 -25.42
CA GLY A 175 11.15 1.50 -25.90
C GLY A 175 11.93 2.30 -24.86
N ASP A 176 11.48 3.52 -24.56
CA ASP A 176 12.16 4.43 -23.63
C ASP A 176 11.69 4.26 -22.16
N GLN A 177 10.66 3.47 -21.91
CA GLN A 177 10.09 3.26 -20.58
C GLN A 177 10.32 1.82 -20.10
N THR A 178 10.14 1.57 -18.80
CA THR A 178 10.01 0.20 -18.27
C THR A 178 8.66 -0.39 -18.68
N ALA A 179 8.58 -1.72 -18.80
CA ALA A 179 7.30 -2.40 -19.04
C ALA A 179 6.29 -2.11 -17.92
N TRP A 180 6.75 -2.02 -16.68
CA TRP A 180 5.99 -1.59 -15.50
C TRP A 180 5.35 -0.21 -15.70
N ASP A 181 6.16 0.81 -15.95
CA ASP A 181 5.68 2.18 -16.12
C ASP A 181 4.73 2.32 -17.32
N LEU A 182 5.07 1.63 -18.40
CA LEU A 182 4.25 1.62 -19.61
C LEU A 182 2.88 0.98 -19.36
N PHE A 183 2.84 -0.17 -18.69
CA PHE A 183 1.61 -0.84 -18.31
C PHE A 183 0.73 0.06 -17.44
N PHE A 184 1.30 0.63 -16.36
CA PHE A 184 0.54 1.49 -15.46
C PHE A 184 0.11 2.82 -16.09
N SER A 185 0.79 3.29 -17.14
CA SER A 185 0.36 4.48 -17.90
C SER A 185 -0.95 4.26 -18.68
N PHE A 186 -1.25 3.00 -19.03
CA PHE A 186 -2.50 2.61 -19.70
C PHE A 186 -3.58 2.14 -18.73
N CYS A 187 -3.23 1.83 -17.49
CA CYS A 187 -4.20 1.44 -16.47
C CYS A 187 -4.95 2.65 -15.91
N SER A 188 -6.25 2.46 -15.62
CA SER A 188 -7.04 3.42 -14.86
C SER A 188 -6.48 3.62 -13.45
N PRO A 189 -6.76 4.78 -12.79
CA PRO A 189 -6.29 5.04 -11.43
C PRO A 189 -6.78 4.04 -10.37
N GLU A 190 -7.84 3.32 -10.65
CA GLU A 190 -8.44 2.30 -9.77
C GLU A 190 -7.60 1.02 -9.67
N VAL A 191 -6.78 0.72 -10.69
CA VAL A 191 -5.87 -0.44 -10.67
C VAL A 191 -4.73 -0.19 -9.70
N VAL A 192 -4.63 -1.02 -8.67
CA VAL A 192 -3.61 -0.92 -7.63
C VAL A 192 -2.24 -1.28 -8.18
N MET A 193 -1.28 -0.39 -7.96
CA MET A 193 0.13 -0.59 -8.24
C MET A 193 0.80 -1.13 -6.97
N GLN A 194 0.81 -2.47 -6.79
CA GLN A 194 1.53 -3.05 -5.67
C GLN A 194 3.03 -3.10 -6.00
N MET A 195 3.69 -1.97 -5.75
CA MET A 195 5.14 -1.88 -5.88
C MET A 195 5.81 -2.82 -4.88
N ASP A 196 6.75 -3.64 -5.34
CA ASP A 196 7.74 -4.30 -4.50
C ASP A 196 9.08 -3.57 -4.67
N VAL A 197 9.53 -2.94 -3.59
CA VAL A 197 10.72 -2.07 -3.62
C VAL A 197 11.98 -2.85 -3.98
N GLY A 198 12.15 -4.03 -3.40
CA GLY A 198 13.32 -4.88 -3.64
C GLY A 198 13.34 -5.47 -5.05
N ASN A 199 12.20 -5.96 -5.53
CA ASN A 199 12.07 -6.49 -6.89
C ASN A 199 12.28 -5.38 -7.93
N CYS A 200 11.77 -4.18 -7.69
CA CYS A 200 11.98 -3.02 -8.57
C CYS A 200 13.47 -2.71 -8.71
N LEU A 201 14.18 -2.56 -7.59
CA LEU A 201 15.62 -2.28 -7.59
C LEU A 201 16.43 -3.43 -8.21
N ALA A 202 16.05 -4.68 -7.94
CA ALA A 202 16.70 -5.86 -8.56
C ALA A 202 16.51 -5.91 -10.07
N GLY A 203 15.41 -5.38 -10.59
CA GLY A 203 15.12 -5.23 -12.02
C GLY A 203 15.77 -4.00 -12.66
N GLY A 204 16.50 -3.19 -11.90
CA GLY A 204 17.11 -1.93 -12.38
C GLY A 204 16.08 -0.79 -12.54
N GLY A 205 14.90 -0.92 -11.92
CA GLY A 205 13.90 0.12 -11.87
C GLY A 205 14.16 1.14 -10.75
N ASP A 206 13.38 2.20 -10.73
CA ASP A 206 13.39 3.23 -9.69
C ASP A 206 12.02 3.25 -8.98
N PRO A 207 11.91 2.64 -7.77
CA PRO A 207 10.62 2.60 -7.06
C PRO A 207 10.17 3.99 -6.61
N TYR A 208 11.10 4.89 -6.36
CA TYR A 208 10.79 6.25 -5.93
C TYR A 208 10.15 7.05 -7.07
N ALA A 209 10.76 7.02 -8.25
CA ALA A 209 10.22 7.67 -9.44
C ALA A 209 8.85 7.08 -9.84
N SER A 210 8.66 5.76 -9.74
CA SER A 210 7.37 5.12 -10.02
C SER A 210 6.27 5.53 -9.03
N LEU A 211 6.58 5.65 -7.73
CA LEU A 211 5.65 6.14 -6.71
C LEU A 211 5.25 7.60 -6.94
N GLU A 212 6.20 8.45 -7.34
CA GLU A 212 5.96 9.85 -7.69
C GLU A 212 5.12 9.99 -8.98
N LYS A 213 5.40 9.14 -9.98
CA LYS A 213 4.72 9.14 -11.28
C LYS A 213 3.26 8.70 -11.21
N PHE A 214 2.93 7.81 -10.30
CA PHE A 214 1.59 7.22 -10.17
C PHE A 214 0.97 7.49 -8.78
N PRO A 215 0.61 8.74 -8.46
CA PRO A 215 0.12 9.11 -7.15
C PRO A 215 -1.18 8.39 -6.78
N GLY A 216 -1.31 8.00 -5.50
CA GLY A 216 -2.51 7.37 -4.95
C GLY A 216 -2.72 5.90 -5.31
N ARG A 217 -1.81 5.30 -6.10
CA ARG A 217 -2.02 3.97 -6.67
C ARG A 217 -1.39 2.83 -5.88
N SER A 218 -0.42 3.13 -5.00
CA SER A 218 0.26 2.13 -4.15
C SER A 218 -0.49 1.89 -2.83
N LYS A 219 -1.78 1.55 -2.92
CA LYS A 219 -2.63 1.27 -1.74
C LYS A 219 -2.04 0.17 -0.85
N THR A 220 -1.40 -0.81 -1.45
CA THR A 220 -0.55 -1.80 -0.78
C THR A 220 0.84 -1.75 -1.41
N ILE A 221 1.88 -1.85 -0.61
CA ILE A 221 3.27 -1.85 -1.06
C ILE A 221 4.04 -2.97 -0.39
N HIS A 222 4.86 -3.68 -1.14
CA HIS A 222 5.76 -4.67 -0.57
C HIS A 222 7.07 -4.04 -0.15
N LEU A 223 7.36 -4.19 1.15
CA LEU A 223 8.61 -3.81 1.75
C LEU A 223 9.55 -5.02 1.70
N LYS A 224 10.43 -5.01 0.72
CA LYS A 224 11.45 -6.02 0.48
C LYS A 224 12.80 -5.35 0.40
N GLU A 225 13.80 -5.87 1.10
CA GLU A 225 15.14 -5.31 1.08
C GLU A 225 15.83 -5.61 -0.25
N HIS A 226 16.77 -4.74 -0.62
CA HIS A 226 17.65 -4.92 -1.77
C HIS A 226 19.09 -4.60 -1.39
N GLY A 227 20.02 -5.41 -1.92
CA GLY A 227 21.44 -5.28 -1.58
C GLY A 227 21.79 -5.73 -0.17
N GLY A 228 23.02 -5.47 0.25
CA GLY A 228 23.52 -5.90 1.56
C GLY A 228 23.97 -7.37 1.62
N PRO A 229 24.18 -7.91 2.82
CA PRO A 229 24.57 -9.30 3.02
C PRO A 229 23.47 -10.29 2.61
N ALA A 230 23.84 -11.53 2.34
CA ALA A 230 22.87 -12.58 2.01
C ALA A 230 21.82 -12.74 3.11
N GLY A 231 20.54 -12.60 2.76
CA GLY A 231 19.43 -12.67 3.69
C GLY A 231 19.24 -11.38 4.49
N ALA A 232 19.72 -10.24 3.99
CA ALA A 232 19.44 -8.92 4.60
C ALA A 232 17.93 -8.73 4.80
N CYS A 233 17.56 -8.38 6.02
CA CYS A 233 16.22 -7.97 6.36
C CYS A 233 16.04 -6.47 6.12
N ILE A 234 14.82 -5.98 6.12
CA ILE A 234 14.51 -4.54 5.97
C ILE A 234 15.44 -3.69 6.86
N GLY A 235 16.14 -2.72 6.25
CA GLY A 235 17.10 -1.85 6.90
C GLY A 235 18.50 -2.43 7.10
N GLU A 236 18.78 -3.63 6.59
CA GLU A 236 20.12 -4.24 6.59
C GLU A 236 20.80 -4.18 5.20
N GLY A 237 20.13 -3.62 4.20
CA GLY A 237 20.58 -3.49 2.82
C GLY A 237 20.81 -2.06 2.37
N GLN A 238 20.39 -1.73 1.14
CA GLN A 238 20.71 -0.47 0.46
C GLN A 238 19.46 0.35 0.10
N VAL A 239 18.25 -0.08 0.48
CA VAL A 239 17.02 0.65 0.21
C VAL A 239 16.98 1.94 1.04
N ASP A 240 16.69 3.07 0.41
CA ASP A 240 16.36 4.31 1.13
C ASP A 240 14.94 4.25 1.70
N TRP A 241 14.82 3.58 2.84
CA TRP A 241 13.55 3.39 3.54
C TRP A 241 12.90 4.72 3.95
N LYS A 242 13.70 5.73 4.28
CA LYS A 242 13.18 7.06 4.62
C LYS A 242 12.41 7.65 3.45
N ARG A 243 12.96 7.57 2.23
CA ARG A 243 12.31 8.06 1.02
C ARG A 243 11.09 7.22 0.66
N VAL A 244 11.16 5.89 0.79
CA VAL A 244 10.00 5.00 0.59
C VAL A 244 8.84 5.42 1.48
N PHE A 245 9.06 5.55 2.79
CA PHE A 245 8.00 5.90 3.73
C PHE A 245 7.45 7.30 3.45
N GLN A 246 8.31 8.28 3.19
CA GLN A 246 7.86 9.62 2.84
C GLN A 246 6.91 9.59 1.64
N LEU A 247 7.26 8.89 0.57
CA LEU A 247 6.42 8.79 -0.62
C LEU A 247 5.11 8.03 -0.35
N CYS A 248 5.15 6.95 0.40
CA CYS A 248 3.95 6.20 0.78
C CYS A 248 2.97 7.04 1.60
N GLU A 249 3.49 7.84 2.54
CA GLU A 249 2.70 8.63 3.48
C GLU A 249 2.16 9.94 2.88
N THR A 250 2.76 10.42 1.78
CA THR A 250 2.33 11.66 1.11
C THR A 250 1.67 11.41 -0.25
N THR A 251 2.36 10.75 -1.15
CA THR A 251 1.99 10.64 -2.56
C THR A 251 1.35 9.29 -2.91
N GLY A 252 1.85 8.20 -2.31
CA GLY A 252 1.49 6.83 -2.70
C GLY A 252 0.05 6.42 -2.40
N GLY A 253 -0.61 7.08 -1.44
CA GLY A 253 -1.94 6.71 -0.97
C GLY A 253 -1.97 5.37 -0.25
N THR A 254 -0.86 5.00 0.37
CA THR A 254 -0.62 3.68 0.95
C THR A 254 -1.49 3.44 2.17
N GLN A 255 -2.09 2.27 2.22
CA GLN A 255 -2.97 1.80 3.29
C GLN A 255 -2.40 0.61 4.05
N TRP A 256 -1.44 -0.11 3.43
CA TRP A 256 -0.74 -1.24 4.02
C TRP A 256 0.73 -1.28 3.61
N TYR A 257 1.59 -1.41 4.58
CA TYR A 257 2.96 -1.88 4.41
C TYR A 257 2.96 -3.40 4.52
N ILE A 258 3.43 -4.11 3.51
CA ILE A 258 3.43 -5.57 3.48
C ILE A 258 4.88 -6.04 3.40
N VAL A 259 5.37 -6.68 4.46
CA VAL A 259 6.73 -7.26 4.47
C VAL A 259 6.77 -8.47 3.57
N GLU A 260 7.74 -8.53 2.66
CA GLU A 260 8.08 -9.74 1.92
C GLU A 260 9.57 -10.05 2.07
N GLN A 261 9.87 -11.26 2.54
CA GLN A 261 11.24 -11.73 2.80
C GLN A 261 11.41 -13.15 2.27
N GLU A 262 12.20 -13.30 1.21
CA GLU A 262 12.39 -14.59 0.53
C GLU A 262 13.78 -15.18 0.71
N ALA A 263 14.75 -14.37 1.10
CA ALA A 263 16.10 -14.78 1.42
C ALA A 263 16.33 -14.65 2.94
N TYR A 264 16.76 -15.70 3.60
CA TYR A 264 16.78 -15.75 5.06
C TYR A 264 18.18 -15.74 5.67
N GLY A 265 19.25 -15.94 4.85
CA GLY A 265 20.61 -16.14 5.34
C GLY A 265 20.68 -17.36 6.25
N GLN A 266 21.15 -17.16 7.47
CA GLN A 266 21.22 -18.23 8.49
C GLN A 266 19.98 -18.27 9.41
N ARG A 267 18.97 -17.41 9.17
CA ARG A 267 17.74 -17.35 9.97
C ARG A 267 16.71 -18.35 9.44
N SER A 268 15.79 -18.80 10.29
CA SER A 268 14.56 -19.41 9.79
C SER A 268 13.66 -18.35 9.15
N PRO A 269 12.70 -18.73 8.27
CA PRO A 269 11.77 -17.76 7.68
C PRO A 269 11.05 -16.91 8.74
N LEU A 270 10.54 -17.52 9.82
CA LEU A 270 9.87 -16.80 10.90
C LEU A 270 10.82 -15.83 11.65
N GLN A 271 12.08 -16.21 11.86
CA GLN A 271 13.07 -15.30 12.45
C GLN A 271 13.39 -14.11 11.54
N ALA A 272 13.47 -14.32 10.22
CA ALA A 272 13.74 -13.25 9.26
C ALA A 272 12.58 -12.25 9.20
N VAL A 273 11.34 -12.70 9.13
CA VAL A 273 10.18 -11.78 9.11
C VAL A 273 10.00 -11.06 10.45
N GLN A 274 10.31 -11.71 11.58
CA GLN A 274 10.37 -11.05 12.88
C GLN A 274 11.40 -9.92 12.87
N ARG A 275 12.60 -10.18 12.36
CA ARG A 275 13.68 -9.20 12.26
C ARG A 275 13.29 -8.00 11.37
N CYS A 276 12.60 -8.24 10.25
CA CYS A 276 12.06 -7.17 9.41
C CYS A 276 11.12 -6.25 10.21
N LEU A 277 10.18 -6.82 10.95
CA LEU A 277 9.24 -6.04 11.77
C LEU A 277 9.94 -5.27 12.90
N GLU A 278 10.93 -5.87 13.57
CA GLU A 278 11.72 -5.19 14.60
C GLU A 278 12.45 -3.98 14.04
N ASN A 279 13.00 -4.11 12.83
CA ASN A 279 13.71 -3.01 12.18
C ASN A 279 12.73 -1.90 11.74
N LEU A 280 11.54 -2.24 11.22
CA LEU A 280 10.48 -1.26 10.93
C LEU A 280 10.06 -0.48 12.18
N LYS A 281 9.87 -1.17 13.32
CA LYS A 281 9.58 -0.51 14.61
C LYS A 281 10.69 0.44 15.05
N LYS A 282 11.98 0.11 14.83
CA LYS A 282 13.11 1.02 15.10
C LYS A 282 13.13 2.23 14.19
N MET A 283 12.55 2.12 12.98
CA MET A 283 12.39 3.24 12.04
C MET A 283 11.11 4.06 12.34
N GLY A 284 10.37 3.74 13.42
CA GLY A 284 9.16 4.46 13.82
C GLY A 284 7.90 4.05 13.07
N LYS A 285 7.89 2.86 12.51
CA LYS A 285 6.73 2.30 11.77
C LYS A 285 6.01 1.20 12.55
#